data_270972fefadcee92358eae4954ef11fb
#
_entry.id   270972fefadcee92358eae4954ef11fb
#
_cell.length_a   1.000
_cell.length_b   1.000
_cell.length_c   1.000
_cell.angle_alpha   90.00
_cell.angle_beta   90.00
_cell.angle_gamma   90.00
#
_symmetry.space_group_name_H-M   'P 1'
#
loop_
_entity.id
_entity.type
_entity.pdbx_description
1 polymer ?
#
loop_
_entity_poly.entity_id
_entity_poly.type
_entity_poly.pdbx_seq_one_letter_code
_entity_poly.pdbx_strand_id
1 'polypeptide(L)'
;FKALIAPRPIGWIATISEDNTLNLAPYSFFNAVAANPNYVMFSSVERKDSLRNIEQNGEFTCSLSTWDTRDGMNVSSAPVDYLADEFALANLETAPSQFVTPPRVARAPAALECKHWKTINLPDVAPGSDDGHFMIIGQVVGIYIDDKFIQDGIVNTAEMRPLARMGYMDYGVITPETTFVMQRPTVKDDGNVEAAKGEWDGVYR
;
A
#
# COMPACT_ATOMS: atom_id res chain seq x y z
N PHE A 1 -4.93 -9.92 18.31
CA PHE A 1 -4.37 -8.60 17.98
C PHE A 1 -4.78 -8.16 16.57
N LYS A 2 -4.39 -8.91 15.51
CA LYS A 2 -4.65 -8.51 14.10
C LYS A 2 -6.13 -8.25 13.78
N ALA A 3 -7.06 -8.94 14.44
CA ALA A 3 -8.50 -8.74 14.26
C ALA A 3 -9.01 -7.41 14.85
N LEU A 4 -8.27 -6.80 15.77
CA LEU A 4 -8.61 -5.52 16.36
C LEU A 4 -8.03 -4.34 15.58
N ILE A 5 -6.99 -4.58 14.79
CA ILE A 5 -6.38 -3.58 13.89
C ILE A 5 -6.92 -3.85 12.48
N ALA A 6 -8.14 -3.43 12.25
CA ALA A 6 -8.87 -3.64 10.99
C ALA A 6 -9.85 -2.46 10.76
N PRO A 7 -10.13 -2.11 9.51
CA PRO A 7 -9.55 -2.65 8.27
C PRO A 7 -8.11 -2.17 8.05
N ARG A 8 -7.25 -3.04 7.51
CA ARG A 8 -5.88 -2.66 7.14
C ARG A 8 -5.77 -2.53 5.62
N PRO A 9 -5.21 -1.43 5.10
CA PRO A 9 -4.88 -1.34 3.68
C PRO A 9 -3.82 -2.37 3.33
N ILE A 10 -3.77 -2.77 2.06
CA ILE A 10 -2.81 -3.74 1.54
C ILE A 10 -1.83 -2.99 0.63
N GLY A 11 -0.57 -2.93 1.04
CA GLY A 11 0.52 -2.54 0.17
C GLY A 11 0.93 -3.73 -0.69
N TRP A 12 0.64 -3.70 -1.99
CA TRP A 12 1.04 -4.73 -2.92
C TRP A 12 2.36 -4.34 -3.54
N ILE A 13 3.45 -4.81 -2.91
CA ILE A 13 4.81 -4.33 -3.11
C ILE A 13 5.48 -5.11 -4.22
N ALA A 14 5.93 -4.41 -5.28
CA ALA A 14 6.80 -4.99 -6.29
C ALA A 14 8.23 -4.47 -6.14
N THR A 15 9.18 -5.37 -6.32
CA THR A 15 10.62 -5.12 -6.28
C THR A 15 11.32 -5.90 -7.39
N ILE A 16 12.60 -5.61 -7.60
CA ILE A 16 13.46 -6.33 -8.55
C ILE A 16 14.71 -6.78 -7.79
N SER A 17 15.13 -8.03 -7.99
CA SER A 17 16.40 -8.54 -7.48
C SER A 17 17.60 -8.02 -8.28
N GLU A 18 18.82 -8.24 -7.78
CA GLU A 18 20.05 -7.96 -8.53
C GLU A 18 20.14 -8.73 -9.87
N ASP A 19 19.52 -9.90 -9.91
CA ASP A 19 19.44 -10.75 -11.12
C ASP A 19 18.29 -10.35 -12.08
N ASN A 20 17.64 -9.20 -11.83
CA ASN A 20 16.48 -8.70 -12.57
C ASN A 20 15.22 -9.61 -12.45
N THR A 21 15.13 -10.47 -11.47
CA THR A 21 13.91 -11.22 -11.21
C THR A 21 12.88 -10.32 -10.52
N LEU A 22 11.66 -10.33 -11.01
CA LEU A 22 10.55 -9.59 -10.42
C LEU A 22 10.05 -10.30 -9.16
N ASN A 23 9.70 -9.53 -8.15
CA ASN A 23 9.05 -10.02 -6.95
C ASN A 23 7.81 -9.17 -6.65
N LEU A 24 6.73 -9.83 -6.24
CA LEU A 24 5.45 -9.19 -5.91
C LEU A 24 4.82 -9.82 -4.68
N ALA A 25 4.68 -9.08 -3.60
CA ALA A 25 4.11 -9.58 -2.36
C ALA A 25 3.15 -8.59 -1.70
N PRO A 26 1.98 -9.04 -1.18
CA PRO A 26 1.03 -8.19 -0.46
C PRO A 26 1.39 -8.11 1.03
N TYR A 27 1.41 -6.89 1.57
CA TYR A 27 1.64 -6.59 2.97
C TYR A 27 0.44 -5.86 3.57
N SER A 28 -0.18 -6.43 4.60
CA SER A 28 -1.30 -5.80 5.29
C SER A 28 -0.89 -4.97 6.53
N PHE A 29 0.37 -4.98 6.90
CA PHE A 29 0.96 -3.98 7.79
C PHE A 29 1.55 -2.89 6.91
N PHE A 30 0.69 -2.07 6.33
CA PHE A 30 0.99 -1.01 5.39
C PHE A 30 0.18 0.23 5.73
N ASN A 31 0.81 1.41 5.69
CA ASN A 31 0.07 2.68 5.79
C ASN A 31 0.92 3.87 5.29
N ALA A 32 0.26 5.03 5.10
CA ALA A 32 0.92 6.32 5.00
C ALA A 32 1.43 6.77 6.38
N VAL A 33 2.61 7.41 6.43
CA VAL A 33 3.21 7.93 7.66
C VAL A 33 3.45 9.44 7.62
N ALA A 34 3.54 10.05 6.45
CA ALA A 34 3.66 11.48 6.28
C ALA A 34 3.10 11.93 4.92
N ALA A 35 2.67 13.17 4.83
CA ALA A 35 2.04 13.75 3.63
C ALA A 35 2.82 14.92 3.01
N ASN A 36 3.90 15.40 3.64
CA ASN A 36 4.71 16.49 3.07
C ASN A 36 6.13 16.44 3.64
N PRO A 37 7.09 15.78 2.97
CA PRO A 37 6.90 14.93 1.79
C PRO A 37 6.11 13.65 2.09
N ASN A 38 5.60 13.00 1.03
CA ASN A 38 4.80 11.79 1.17
C ASN A 38 5.69 10.60 1.53
N TYR A 39 5.35 9.89 2.60
CA TYR A 39 5.99 8.63 3.00
C TYR A 39 4.95 7.55 3.27
N VAL A 40 5.30 6.34 2.89
CA VAL A 40 4.56 5.11 3.22
C VAL A 40 5.46 4.15 3.97
N MET A 41 4.85 3.25 4.75
CA MET A 41 5.56 2.16 5.40
C MET A 41 4.86 0.84 5.20
N PHE A 42 5.63 -0.25 5.22
CA PHE A 42 5.11 -1.59 5.43
C PHE A 42 6.03 -2.37 6.36
N SER A 43 5.49 -3.41 7.01
CA SER A 43 6.29 -4.29 7.87
C SER A 43 6.36 -5.69 7.29
N SER A 44 7.57 -6.26 7.28
CA SER A 44 7.86 -7.64 6.96
C SER A 44 8.25 -8.41 8.21
N VAL A 45 7.78 -9.64 8.33
CA VAL A 45 8.34 -10.64 9.25
C VAL A 45 9.46 -11.32 8.49
N GLU A 46 10.65 -11.42 9.09
CA GLU A 46 11.86 -11.95 8.47
C GLU A 46 12.39 -11.08 7.29
N ARG A 47 13.61 -11.36 6.89
CA ARG A 47 14.25 -10.69 5.74
C ARG A 47 13.83 -11.37 4.42
N LYS A 48 12.55 -11.21 4.07
CA LYS A 48 11.98 -11.72 2.82
C LYS A 48 12.51 -10.99 1.60
N ASP A 49 12.18 -11.50 0.42
CA ASP A 49 12.67 -11.02 -0.87
C ASP A 49 12.40 -9.54 -1.10
N SER A 50 11.20 -9.04 -0.79
CA SER A 50 10.89 -7.61 -0.89
C SER A 50 11.84 -6.74 -0.07
N LEU A 51 12.13 -7.12 1.19
CA LEU A 51 13.06 -6.36 2.03
C LEU A 51 14.49 -6.43 1.47
N ARG A 52 14.94 -7.64 1.11
CA ARG A 52 16.29 -7.84 0.54
C ARG A 52 16.48 -6.98 -0.71
N ASN A 53 15.56 -7.08 -1.67
CA ASN A 53 15.62 -6.34 -2.92
C ASN A 53 15.58 -4.81 -2.70
N ILE A 54 14.76 -4.33 -1.76
CA ILE A 54 14.68 -2.90 -1.43
C ILE A 54 15.98 -2.39 -0.81
N GLU A 55 16.61 -3.16 0.07
CA GLU A 55 17.88 -2.76 0.68
C GLU A 55 19.02 -2.76 -0.32
N GLN A 56 18.97 -3.63 -1.33
CA GLN A 56 19.96 -3.69 -2.42
C GLN A 56 19.76 -2.56 -3.44
N ASN A 57 18.53 -2.38 -3.93
CA ASN A 57 18.25 -1.52 -5.07
C ASN A 57 17.67 -0.16 -4.71
N GLY A 58 17.19 0.01 -3.47
CA GLY A 58 16.68 1.28 -2.97
C GLY A 58 15.32 1.71 -3.52
N GLU A 59 14.59 0.84 -4.22
CA GLU A 59 13.36 1.18 -4.93
C GLU A 59 12.29 0.11 -4.81
N PHE A 60 11.01 0.54 -4.82
CA PHE A 60 9.86 -0.35 -4.90
C PHE A 60 8.63 0.38 -5.44
N THR A 61 7.67 -0.38 -5.92
CA THR A 61 6.32 0.13 -6.18
C THR A 61 5.32 -0.45 -5.20
N CYS A 62 4.23 0.28 -4.98
CA CYS A 62 3.10 -0.20 -4.19
C CYS A 62 1.83 -0.04 -5.02
N SER A 63 1.32 -1.12 -5.58
CA SER A 63 0.08 -1.14 -6.35
C SER A 63 -1.14 -1.25 -5.44
N LEU A 64 -2.24 -0.58 -5.79
CA LEU A 64 -3.50 -0.70 -5.07
C LEU A 64 -4.17 -2.05 -5.38
N SER A 65 -4.32 -2.90 -4.37
CA SER A 65 -5.08 -4.14 -4.47
C SER A 65 -6.58 -3.85 -4.46
N THR A 66 -7.32 -4.41 -5.41
CA THR A 66 -8.75 -4.20 -5.57
C THR A 66 -9.52 -5.52 -5.66
N TRP A 67 -10.85 -5.44 -5.59
CA TRP A 67 -11.70 -6.61 -5.81
C TRP A 67 -11.38 -7.32 -7.12
N ASP A 68 -11.08 -6.59 -8.19
CA ASP A 68 -10.85 -7.15 -9.52
C ASP A 68 -9.48 -7.81 -9.67
N THR A 69 -8.54 -7.53 -8.76
CA THR A 69 -7.20 -8.12 -8.74
C THR A 69 -6.98 -9.07 -7.56
N ARG A 70 -8.02 -9.36 -6.75
CA ARG A 70 -7.91 -10.12 -5.49
C ARG A 70 -7.30 -11.52 -5.65
N ASP A 71 -7.65 -12.22 -6.73
CA ASP A 71 -7.18 -13.60 -6.94
C ASP A 71 -5.67 -13.62 -7.23
N GLY A 72 -5.21 -12.71 -8.11
CA GLY A 72 -3.78 -12.54 -8.39
C GLY A 72 -3.01 -12.04 -7.16
N MET A 73 -3.57 -11.10 -6.40
CA MET A 73 -2.97 -10.64 -5.14
C MET A 73 -2.84 -11.79 -4.13
N ASN A 74 -3.86 -12.64 -4.03
CA ASN A 74 -3.79 -13.79 -3.12
C ASN A 74 -2.76 -14.83 -3.58
N VAL A 75 -2.66 -15.12 -4.88
CA VAL A 75 -1.63 -16.02 -5.43
C VAL A 75 -0.23 -15.49 -5.15
N SER A 76 0.01 -14.18 -5.32
CA SER A 76 1.32 -13.56 -5.05
C SER A 76 1.71 -13.53 -3.56
N SER A 77 0.84 -14.00 -2.65
CA SER A 77 1.16 -14.19 -1.24
C SER A 77 1.73 -15.58 -0.90
N ALA A 78 1.83 -16.47 -1.88
CA ALA A 78 2.32 -17.83 -1.66
C ALA A 78 3.79 -17.81 -1.18
N PRO A 79 4.16 -18.68 -0.25
CA PRO A 79 5.54 -18.83 0.20
C PRO A 79 6.34 -19.62 -0.85
N VAL A 80 6.79 -18.92 -1.87
CA VAL A 80 7.62 -19.49 -2.95
C VAL A 80 9.11 -19.26 -2.68
N ASP A 81 9.96 -19.99 -3.41
CA ASP A 81 11.41 -19.84 -3.31
C ASP A 81 11.86 -18.46 -3.82
N TYR A 82 12.97 -17.97 -3.26
CA TYR A 82 13.66 -16.78 -3.77
C TYR A 82 13.98 -16.94 -5.25
N LEU A 83 13.79 -15.93 -6.06
CA LEU A 83 13.87 -15.92 -7.51
C LEU A 83 12.62 -16.49 -8.23
N ALA A 84 11.56 -16.83 -7.54
CA ALA A 84 10.27 -17.02 -8.19
C ALA A 84 9.69 -15.67 -8.60
N ASP A 85 9.17 -15.60 -9.82
CA ASP A 85 8.46 -14.41 -10.33
C ASP A 85 6.96 -14.55 -10.01
N GLU A 86 6.48 -13.84 -8.96
CA GLU A 86 5.08 -13.91 -8.55
C GLU A 86 4.14 -13.22 -9.54
N PHE A 87 4.62 -12.30 -10.39
CA PHE A 87 3.81 -11.77 -11.49
C PHE A 87 3.45 -12.90 -12.47
N ALA A 88 4.44 -13.69 -12.85
CA ALA A 88 4.23 -14.83 -13.74
C ALA A 88 3.34 -15.90 -13.08
N LEU A 89 3.61 -16.25 -11.81
CA LEU A 89 2.82 -17.24 -11.06
C LEU A 89 1.36 -16.83 -10.90
N ALA A 90 1.11 -15.55 -10.69
CA ALA A 90 -0.24 -14.99 -10.53
C ALA A 90 -0.91 -14.62 -11.88
N ASN A 91 -0.24 -14.88 -13.02
CA ASN A 91 -0.70 -14.46 -14.36
C ASN A 91 -1.07 -12.97 -14.41
N LEU A 92 -0.19 -12.13 -13.89
CA LEU A 92 -0.34 -10.69 -13.84
C LEU A 92 0.61 -10.01 -14.82
N GLU A 93 0.07 -9.10 -15.61
CA GLU A 93 0.86 -8.24 -16.48
C GLU A 93 1.49 -7.10 -15.67
N THR A 94 2.69 -6.71 -16.09
CA THR A 94 3.39 -5.54 -15.57
C THR A 94 3.13 -4.31 -16.43
N ALA A 95 3.17 -3.14 -15.83
CA ALA A 95 3.28 -1.88 -16.55
C ALA A 95 4.46 -1.07 -16.00
N PRO A 96 5.18 -0.31 -16.84
CA PRO A 96 6.37 0.41 -16.42
C PRO A 96 6.04 1.49 -15.39
N SER A 97 6.98 1.73 -14.49
CA SER A 97 7.03 2.89 -13.62
C SER A 97 7.73 4.05 -14.35
N GLN A 98 7.57 5.26 -13.85
CA GLN A 98 8.15 6.47 -14.42
C GLN A 98 9.43 6.91 -13.67
N PHE A 99 9.49 6.73 -12.38
CA PHE A 99 10.54 7.27 -11.50
C PHE A 99 11.36 6.20 -10.79
N VAL A 100 10.94 4.94 -10.86
CA VAL A 100 11.64 3.80 -10.26
C VAL A 100 11.69 2.62 -11.23
N THR A 101 12.61 1.70 -11.02
CA THR A 101 12.82 0.53 -11.88
C THR A 101 11.75 -0.56 -11.70
N PRO A 102 11.31 -0.91 -10.47
CA PRO A 102 10.27 -1.92 -10.29
C PRO A 102 8.97 -1.53 -10.98
N PRO A 103 8.35 -2.45 -11.75
CA PRO A 103 7.09 -2.18 -12.45
C PRO A 103 5.93 -2.14 -11.46
N ARG A 104 4.80 -1.59 -11.88
CA ARG A 104 3.51 -1.74 -11.21
C ARG A 104 2.71 -2.90 -11.79
N VAL A 105 1.72 -3.38 -11.07
CA VAL A 105 0.70 -4.28 -11.62
C VAL A 105 -0.13 -3.53 -12.65
N ALA A 106 -0.19 -4.02 -13.89
CA ALA A 106 -0.81 -3.29 -15.00
C ALA A 106 -2.30 -2.98 -14.75
N ARG A 107 -3.04 -3.93 -14.16
CA ARG A 107 -4.47 -3.79 -13.85
C ARG A 107 -4.78 -3.02 -12.57
N ALA A 108 -3.78 -2.65 -11.79
CA ALA A 108 -4.01 -1.83 -10.60
C ALA A 108 -4.42 -0.40 -11.01
N PRO A 109 -5.52 0.13 -10.46
CA PRO A 109 -6.02 1.45 -10.84
C PRO A 109 -5.19 2.60 -10.27
N ALA A 110 -4.34 2.33 -9.28
CA ALA A 110 -3.39 3.27 -8.73
C ALA A 110 -2.13 2.55 -8.25
N ALA A 111 -1.02 3.25 -8.27
CA ALA A 111 0.25 2.78 -7.72
C ALA A 111 1.10 3.95 -7.22
N LEU A 112 1.91 3.67 -6.21
CA LEU A 112 2.92 4.59 -5.67
C LEU A 112 4.29 4.10 -6.09
N GLU A 113 5.14 4.99 -6.57
CA GLU A 113 6.53 4.75 -6.88
C GLU A 113 7.39 5.28 -5.75
N CYS A 114 8.19 4.43 -5.14
CA CYS A 114 8.82 4.71 -3.86
C CYS A 114 10.33 4.52 -3.91
N LYS A 115 11.07 5.43 -3.28
CA LYS A 115 12.48 5.26 -2.95
C LYS A 115 12.64 4.92 -1.49
N HIS A 116 13.42 3.90 -1.21
CA HIS A 116 13.73 3.48 0.15
C HIS A 116 14.40 4.61 0.94
N TRP A 117 13.81 4.96 2.08
CA TRP A 117 14.42 5.92 2.99
C TRP A 117 15.13 5.24 4.15
N LYS A 118 14.44 4.26 4.79
CA LYS A 118 14.97 3.61 6.00
C LYS A 118 14.27 2.29 6.28
N THR A 119 15.05 1.29 6.74
CA THR A 119 14.56 0.09 7.40
C THR A 119 14.82 0.20 8.91
N ILE A 120 13.78 -0.07 9.71
CA ILE A 120 13.86 -0.10 11.16
C ILE A 120 13.62 -1.54 11.59
N ASN A 121 14.62 -2.12 12.26
CA ASN A 121 14.45 -3.40 12.94
C ASN A 121 13.72 -3.17 14.26
N LEU A 122 12.54 -3.79 14.40
CA LEU A 122 11.78 -3.71 15.64
C LEU A 122 12.38 -4.68 16.68
N PRO A 123 12.43 -4.29 17.96
CA PRO A 123 12.97 -5.16 19.01
C PRO A 123 12.23 -6.50 19.04
N ASP A 124 12.98 -7.58 19.00
CA ASP A 124 12.48 -8.94 19.10
C ASP A 124 12.48 -9.45 20.55
N VAL A 125 11.68 -10.50 20.75
CA VAL A 125 11.66 -11.24 22.03
C VAL A 125 12.99 -11.98 22.26
N ALA A 126 13.72 -12.31 21.20
CA ALA A 126 15.04 -12.96 21.23
C ALA A 126 16.08 -12.10 20.49
N PRO A 127 16.91 -11.31 21.20
CA PRO A 127 17.94 -10.51 20.57
C PRO A 127 18.93 -11.38 19.78
N GLY A 128 19.15 -11.02 18.50
CA GLY A 128 20.14 -11.66 17.63
C GLY A 128 19.60 -12.75 16.73
N SER A 129 18.29 -12.96 16.66
CA SER A 129 17.70 -13.79 15.60
C SER A 129 17.46 -12.96 14.33
N ASP A 130 17.68 -13.55 13.16
CA ASP A 130 17.26 -12.97 11.85
C ASP A 130 15.74 -13.01 11.65
N ASP A 131 15.01 -13.59 12.60
CA ASP A 131 13.53 -13.76 12.59
C ASP A 131 12.81 -12.49 13.03
N GLY A 132 13.41 -11.32 12.83
CA GLY A 132 12.91 -10.04 13.29
C GLY A 132 11.72 -9.52 12.51
N HIS A 133 11.13 -8.44 13.04
CA HIS A 133 10.14 -7.63 12.35
C HIS A 133 10.82 -6.36 11.82
N PHE A 134 10.69 -6.11 10.55
CA PHE A 134 11.30 -4.97 9.88
C PHE A 134 10.22 -4.02 9.38
N MET A 135 10.34 -2.74 9.72
CA MET A 135 9.50 -1.69 9.16
C MET A 135 10.28 -0.97 8.07
N ILE A 136 9.81 -1.06 6.85
CA ILE A 136 10.40 -0.44 5.67
C ILE A 136 9.64 0.85 5.39
N ILE A 137 10.36 1.97 5.28
CA ILE A 137 9.80 3.28 4.98
C ILE A 137 10.33 3.76 3.64
N GLY A 138 9.42 4.15 2.75
CA GLY A 138 9.75 4.70 1.43
C GLY A 138 9.15 6.07 1.22
N GLN A 139 9.93 6.96 0.60
CA GLN A 139 9.43 8.23 0.09
C GLN A 139 8.71 7.99 -1.23
N VAL A 140 7.49 8.46 -1.35
CA VAL A 140 6.73 8.43 -2.61
C VAL A 140 7.27 9.52 -3.53
N VAL A 141 7.81 9.11 -4.68
CA VAL A 141 8.40 10.00 -5.69
C VAL A 141 7.56 10.08 -6.96
N GLY A 142 6.58 9.19 -7.13
CA GLY A 142 5.63 9.17 -8.23
C GLY A 142 4.31 8.54 -7.81
N ILE A 143 3.23 8.97 -8.45
CA ILE A 143 1.88 8.42 -8.24
C ILE A 143 1.27 8.18 -9.61
N TYR A 144 0.85 6.95 -9.86
CA TYR A 144 0.02 6.57 -10.99
C TYR A 144 -1.45 6.46 -10.55
N ILE A 145 -2.35 7.02 -11.33
CA ILE A 145 -3.80 6.85 -11.19
C ILE A 145 -4.39 6.68 -12.58
N ASP A 146 -5.26 5.69 -12.76
CA ASP A 146 -6.04 5.52 -13.99
C ASP A 146 -7.07 6.65 -14.10
N ASP A 147 -7.00 7.44 -15.16
CA ASP A 147 -7.80 8.66 -15.36
C ASP A 147 -9.30 8.44 -15.23
N LYS A 148 -9.81 7.23 -15.52
CA LYS A 148 -11.24 6.91 -15.37
C LYS A 148 -11.76 7.01 -13.93
N PHE A 149 -10.86 7.02 -12.94
CA PHE A 149 -11.19 7.19 -11.53
C PHE A 149 -10.98 8.61 -11.02
N ILE A 150 -10.67 9.56 -11.92
CA ILE A 150 -10.54 10.98 -11.59
C ILE A 150 -11.77 11.70 -12.17
N GLN A 151 -12.54 12.33 -11.28
CA GLN A 151 -13.68 13.15 -11.65
C GLN A 151 -13.54 14.54 -11.02
N ASP A 152 -13.57 15.58 -11.85
CA ASP A 152 -13.43 16.99 -11.41
C ASP A 152 -12.18 17.25 -10.55
N GLY A 153 -11.07 16.53 -10.85
CA GLY A 153 -9.82 16.63 -10.12
C GLY A 153 -9.79 15.83 -8.79
N ILE A 154 -10.84 15.10 -8.48
CA ILE A 154 -10.96 14.28 -7.27
C ILE A 154 -10.88 12.79 -7.64
N VAL A 155 -10.06 12.04 -6.87
CA VAL A 155 -9.92 10.60 -7.03
C VAL A 155 -11.09 9.88 -6.37
N ASN A 156 -11.87 9.15 -7.15
CA ASN A 156 -12.97 8.33 -6.65
C ASN A 156 -12.46 6.96 -6.18
N THR A 157 -11.88 6.93 -4.99
CA THR A 157 -11.26 5.72 -4.42
C THR A 157 -12.26 4.58 -4.22
N ALA A 158 -13.52 4.88 -3.89
CA ALA A 158 -14.54 3.86 -3.65
C ALA A 158 -14.89 3.07 -4.93
N GLU A 159 -14.87 3.73 -6.09
CA GLU A 159 -15.09 3.07 -7.39
C GLU A 159 -13.92 2.14 -7.79
N MET A 160 -12.73 2.35 -7.26
CA MET A 160 -11.60 1.43 -7.44
C MET A 160 -11.81 0.11 -6.69
N ARG A 161 -12.72 0.06 -5.73
CA ARG A 161 -13.05 -1.11 -4.90
C ARG A 161 -11.83 -1.70 -4.18
N PRO A 162 -11.06 -0.89 -3.42
CA PRO A 162 -9.86 -1.36 -2.75
C PRO A 162 -10.17 -2.45 -1.72
N LEU A 163 -9.25 -3.40 -1.61
CA LEU A 163 -9.29 -4.45 -0.60
C LEU A 163 -8.72 -3.98 0.73
N ALA A 164 -9.30 -4.47 1.80
CA ALA A 164 -8.76 -4.34 3.13
C ALA A 164 -8.64 -5.71 3.81
N ARG A 165 -7.52 -5.95 4.48
CA ARG A 165 -7.35 -7.14 5.31
C ARG A 165 -8.05 -6.94 6.66
N MET A 166 -8.86 -7.90 7.03
CA MET A 166 -9.57 -7.94 8.30
C MET A 166 -8.87 -8.88 9.30
N GLY A 167 -9.61 -9.45 10.22
CA GLY A 167 -9.13 -10.51 11.10
C GLY A 167 -9.08 -11.86 10.42
N TYR A 168 -8.27 -12.75 10.95
CA TYR A 168 -8.17 -14.15 10.50
C TYR A 168 -7.93 -14.24 8.97
N MET A 169 -8.84 -14.86 8.22
CA MET A 169 -8.76 -14.99 6.76
C MET A 169 -9.68 -14.02 6.02
N ASP A 170 -10.37 -13.13 6.75
CA ASP A 170 -11.36 -12.24 6.19
C ASP A 170 -10.73 -11.05 5.46
N TYR A 171 -11.40 -10.60 4.41
CA TYR A 171 -11.14 -9.39 3.68
C TYR A 171 -12.42 -8.56 3.57
N GLY A 172 -12.26 -7.26 3.51
CA GLY A 172 -13.32 -6.31 3.18
C GLY A 172 -13.08 -5.64 1.84
N VAL A 173 -14.12 -5.10 1.25
CA VAL A 173 -14.06 -4.28 0.04
C VAL A 173 -14.68 -2.92 0.35
N ILE A 174 -14.00 -1.85 0.00
CA ILE A 174 -14.56 -0.51 0.08
C ILE A 174 -15.32 -0.25 -1.22
N THR A 175 -16.57 0.18 -1.09
CA THR A 175 -17.45 0.51 -2.23
C THR A 175 -18.15 1.84 -1.99
N PRO A 176 -18.77 2.46 -3.01
CA PRO A 176 -19.55 3.68 -2.81
C PRO A 176 -20.61 3.55 -1.71
N GLU A 177 -21.26 2.38 -1.60
CA GLU A 177 -22.32 2.12 -0.61
C GLU A 177 -21.78 2.02 0.83
N THR A 178 -20.47 1.75 0.99
CA THR A 178 -19.83 1.62 2.30
C THR A 178 -19.09 2.88 2.72
N THR A 179 -19.09 3.92 1.88
CA THR A 179 -18.39 5.19 2.15
C THR A 179 -19.39 6.31 2.42
N PHE A 180 -18.97 7.26 3.23
CA PHE A 180 -19.76 8.46 3.53
C PHE A 180 -18.83 9.63 3.81
N VAL A 181 -19.33 10.84 3.57
CA VAL A 181 -18.58 12.08 3.85
C VAL A 181 -18.81 12.50 5.30
N MET A 182 -17.71 12.76 6.00
CA MET A 182 -17.72 13.34 7.34
C MET A 182 -16.69 14.47 7.40
N GLN A 183 -17.15 15.72 7.51
CA GLN A 183 -16.28 16.87 7.61
C GLN A 183 -15.82 17.10 9.05
N ARG A 184 -14.64 17.69 9.23
CA ARG A 184 -14.16 18.10 10.55
C ARG A 184 -15.05 19.20 11.10
N PRO A 185 -15.38 19.15 12.42
CA PRO A 185 -16.06 20.25 13.08
C PRO A 185 -15.24 21.54 13.02
N THR A 186 -15.92 22.69 13.05
CA THR A 186 -15.31 24.01 13.17
C THR A 186 -15.32 24.48 14.63
N VAL A 187 -14.30 25.21 15.04
CA VAL A 187 -14.23 25.86 16.34
C VAL A 187 -14.59 27.34 16.13
N LYS A 188 -15.58 27.83 16.90
CA LYS A 188 -15.98 29.22 16.91
C LYS A 188 -15.03 30.09 17.74
N ASP A 189 -15.13 31.41 17.60
CA ASP A 189 -14.34 32.39 18.36
C ASP A 189 -14.57 32.27 19.88
N ASP A 190 -15.73 31.81 20.31
CA ASP A 190 -16.07 31.56 21.72
C ASP A 190 -15.56 30.20 22.24
N GLY A 191 -14.84 29.43 21.41
CA GLY A 191 -14.30 28.11 21.72
C GLY A 191 -15.31 26.96 21.60
N ASN A 192 -16.56 27.22 21.25
CA ASN A 192 -17.55 26.18 21.01
C ASN A 192 -17.28 25.43 19.70
N VAL A 193 -17.55 24.11 19.70
CA VAL A 193 -17.40 23.23 18.54
C VAL A 193 -18.74 23.07 17.84
N GLU A 194 -18.80 23.35 16.56
CA GLU A 194 -19.96 23.06 15.70
C GLU A 194 -19.63 22.04 14.63
N ALA A 195 -20.61 21.18 14.31
CA ALA A 195 -20.53 20.34 13.12
C ALA A 195 -20.36 21.21 11.85
N ALA A 196 -19.50 20.78 10.94
CA ALA A 196 -19.36 21.48 9.66
C ALA A 196 -20.70 21.46 8.91
N LYS A 197 -21.08 22.61 8.34
CA LYS A 197 -22.31 22.78 7.57
C LYS A 197 -21.98 22.89 6.09
N GLY A 198 -22.84 22.34 5.26
CA GLY A 198 -22.70 22.39 3.80
C GLY A 198 -21.93 21.21 3.19
N GLU A 199 -21.78 21.26 1.89
CA GLU A 199 -21.00 20.27 1.14
C GLU A 199 -19.50 20.48 1.34
N TRP A 200 -18.71 19.42 1.17
CA TRP A 200 -17.26 19.50 1.20
C TRP A 200 -16.75 20.34 0.00
N ASP A 201 -15.88 21.28 0.26
CA ASP A 201 -15.33 22.22 -0.73
C ASP A 201 -14.18 21.66 -1.59
N GLY A 202 -13.90 20.36 -1.49
CA GLY A 202 -12.83 19.72 -2.22
C GLY A 202 -11.42 19.90 -1.63
N VAL A 203 -11.28 20.64 -0.51
CA VAL A 203 -9.98 20.90 0.11
C VAL A 203 -9.79 20.00 1.34
N TYR A 204 -8.75 19.19 1.31
CA TYR A 204 -8.34 18.38 2.47
C TYR A 204 -7.55 19.26 3.46
N ARG A 205 -8.10 19.38 4.70
CA ARG A 205 -7.48 20.18 5.79
C ARG A 205 -7.13 19.31 6.99
#